data_66675e3d5d2cdb7cbfbae90c0fb9c043
#
_entry.id   66675e3d5d2cdb7cbfbae90c0fb9c043
#
_cell.length_a   1.000
_cell.length_b   1.000
_cell.length_c   1.000
_cell.angle_alpha   90.00
_cell.angle_beta   90.00
_cell.angle_gamma   90.00
#
_symmetry.space_group_name_H-M   'P 1'
#
loop_
_entity.id
_entity.type
_entity.pdbx_description
1 polymer ?
#
loop_
_entity_poly.entity_id
_entity_poly.type
_entity_poly.pdbx_seq_one_letter_code
_entity_poly.pdbx_strand_id
1 'polypeptide(L)'
;MHRRAVLRGCLGGLGLLATDVGAATPPAAKGFSFASIDGGRISLDDWAGRPVLVVNTASLCGFAGQFDDLQALHDRYSARGLLVLAVPSDDFNQELADAQAVKEYCALRFDLTLPMTDITHVRGPKAHAFYQWLAAEHGFTPGWNFNKVLIGPAGEVLGTWGASVKPTSAAIAGRIEPLLQ
;
A
#
# COMPACT_ATOMS: atom_id res chain seq x y z
N MET A 1 11.22 -42.16 74.90
CA MET A 1 10.03 -41.99 74.00
C MET A 1 10.07 -40.58 73.41
N HIS A 2 10.63 -40.43 72.22
CA HIS A 2 10.74 -39.09 71.59
C HIS A 2 9.93 -39.11 70.31
N ARG A 3 8.84 -38.32 70.26
CA ARG A 3 8.01 -38.09 69.06
C ARG A 3 8.63 -36.96 68.22
N ARG A 4 9.10 -37.31 67.01
CA ARG A 4 9.55 -36.35 66.03
C ARG A 4 8.34 -35.85 65.23
N ALA A 5 8.09 -34.54 65.29
CA ALA A 5 7.10 -33.85 64.44
C ALA A 5 7.73 -33.58 63.07
N VAL A 6 7.06 -33.97 62.00
CA VAL A 6 7.45 -33.69 60.62
C VAL A 6 6.66 -32.48 60.16
N LEU A 7 7.36 -31.36 59.94
CA LEU A 7 6.79 -30.18 59.23
C LEU A 7 6.73 -30.49 57.74
N ARG A 8 5.52 -30.48 57.17
CA ARG A 8 5.30 -30.44 55.72
C ARG A 8 5.30 -28.96 55.26
N GLY A 9 6.32 -28.56 54.52
CA GLY A 9 6.37 -27.27 53.84
C GLY A 9 5.49 -27.31 52.59
N CYS A 10 4.48 -26.41 52.53
CA CYS A 10 3.75 -26.12 51.27
C CYS A 10 4.60 -25.20 50.42
N LEU A 11 5.13 -25.68 49.30
CA LEU A 11 5.63 -24.82 48.24
C LEU A 11 4.44 -24.31 47.42
N GLY A 12 4.07 -23.04 47.63
CA GLY A 12 3.14 -22.30 46.79
C GLY A 12 3.82 -21.93 45.47
N GLY A 13 3.52 -22.65 44.42
CA GLY A 13 3.95 -22.26 43.05
C GLY A 13 3.20 -21.00 42.58
N LEU A 14 3.90 -19.91 42.49
CA LEU A 14 3.40 -18.67 41.85
C LEU A 14 3.41 -18.87 40.33
N GLY A 15 2.27 -19.28 39.77
CA GLY A 15 2.11 -19.36 38.31
C GLY A 15 2.10 -17.95 37.69
N LEU A 16 3.15 -17.58 36.96
CA LEU A 16 3.11 -16.42 36.07
C LEU A 16 2.09 -16.71 34.95
N LEU A 17 0.96 -16.04 34.99
CA LEU A 17 0.05 -15.94 33.83
C LEU A 17 0.74 -15.04 32.80
N ALA A 18 1.36 -15.62 31.79
CA ALA A 18 1.78 -14.91 30.60
C ALA A 18 0.49 -14.46 29.87
N THR A 19 0.16 -13.17 29.96
CA THR A 19 -0.85 -12.56 29.12
C THR A 19 -0.28 -12.48 27.72
N ASP A 20 -0.75 -13.35 26.84
CA ASP A 20 -0.49 -13.30 25.41
C ASP A 20 -1.15 -12.03 24.86
N VAL A 21 -0.37 -10.95 24.74
CA VAL A 21 -0.82 -9.72 24.06
C VAL A 21 -0.82 -10.03 22.57
N GLY A 22 -1.91 -10.60 22.11
CA GLY A 22 -2.13 -10.79 20.68
C GLY A 22 -1.94 -9.46 19.96
N ALA A 23 -0.98 -9.39 19.06
CA ALA A 23 -0.78 -8.21 18.22
C ALA A 23 -2.09 -7.95 17.45
N ALA A 24 -2.72 -6.80 17.72
CA ALA A 24 -3.93 -6.40 17.00
C ALA A 24 -3.62 -6.32 15.50
N THR A 25 -4.45 -6.95 14.67
CA THR A 25 -4.33 -6.82 13.20
C THR A 25 -4.56 -5.35 12.83
N PRO A 26 -3.66 -4.73 12.05
CA PRO A 26 -3.84 -3.35 11.62
C PRO A 26 -5.18 -3.15 10.90
N PRO A 27 -5.82 -1.97 11.01
CA PRO A 27 -7.09 -1.70 10.35
C PRO A 27 -6.93 -1.80 8.82
N ALA A 28 -7.99 -2.30 8.17
CA ALA A 28 -8.02 -2.44 6.71
C ALA A 28 -8.07 -1.06 6.01
N ALA A 29 -7.60 -1.01 4.74
CA ALA A 29 -7.70 0.16 3.87
C ALA A 29 -9.15 0.40 3.43
N LYS A 30 -9.94 1.10 4.27
CA LYS A 30 -11.35 1.43 4.03
C LYS A 30 -11.61 2.93 4.15
N GLY A 31 -12.58 3.42 3.35
CA GLY A 31 -12.98 4.83 3.37
C GLY A 31 -11.99 5.78 2.69
N PHE A 32 -10.95 5.27 2.02
CA PHE A 32 -10.00 6.13 1.31
C PHE A 32 -10.48 6.40 -0.11
N SER A 33 -10.49 7.68 -0.48
CA SER A 33 -10.82 8.07 -1.83
C SER A 33 -10.01 9.28 -2.28
N PHE A 34 -9.52 9.22 -3.50
CA PHE A 34 -8.66 10.22 -4.11
C PHE A 34 -9.45 11.09 -5.11
N ALA A 35 -9.06 12.34 -5.30
CA ALA A 35 -9.49 13.09 -6.46
C ALA A 35 -8.93 12.41 -7.73
N SER A 36 -9.75 12.24 -8.77
CA SER A 36 -9.29 11.69 -10.05
C SER A 36 -8.75 12.80 -10.94
N ILE A 37 -7.68 12.50 -11.68
CA ILE A 37 -7.12 13.43 -12.69
C ILE A 37 -8.11 13.71 -13.83
N ASP A 38 -9.09 12.83 -14.02
CA ASP A 38 -10.18 12.97 -15.00
C ASP A 38 -11.42 13.68 -14.44
N GLY A 39 -11.33 14.15 -13.20
CA GLY A 39 -12.45 14.68 -12.43
C GLY A 39 -13.20 13.61 -11.66
N GLY A 40 -13.96 14.05 -10.64
CA GLY A 40 -14.63 13.13 -9.72
C GLY A 40 -13.68 12.48 -8.72
N ARG A 41 -13.97 11.23 -8.31
CA ARG A 41 -13.25 10.53 -7.23
C ARG A 41 -13.00 9.08 -7.59
N ILE A 42 -11.89 8.53 -7.10
CA ILE A 42 -11.54 7.11 -7.12
C ILE A 42 -11.59 6.62 -5.67
N SER A 43 -12.59 5.81 -5.32
CA SER A 43 -12.73 5.24 -3.98
C SER A 43 -12.12 3.85 -3.93
N LEU A 44 -11.27 3.55 -2.95
CA LEU A 44 -10.75 2.18 -2.78
C LEU A 44 -11.84 1.20 -2.36
N ASP A 45 -12.94 1.68 -1.77
CA ASP A 45 -14.08 0.85 -1.40
C ASP A 45 -14.81 0.25 -2.62
N ASP A 46 -14.70 0.90 -3.80
CA ASP A 46 -15.25 0.37 -5.06
C ASP A 46 -14.50 -0.90 -5.52
N TRP A 47 -13.31 -1.16 -4.96
CA TRP A 47 -12.52 -2.36 -5.19
C TRP A 47 -12.54 -3.35 -4.02
N ALA A 48 -13.45 -3.21 -3.07
CA ALA A 48 -13.61 -4.20 -2.01
C ALA A 48 -13.77 -5.61 -2.59
N GLY A 49 -13.02 -6.57 -2.05
CA GLY A 49 -12.98 -7.95 -2.58
C GLY A 49 -12.02 -8.17 -3.75
N ARG A 50 -11.26 -7.14 -4.17
CA ARG A 50 -10.30 -7.18 -5.28
C ARG A 50 -8.97 -6.55 -4.89
N PRO A 51 -7.83 -6.97 -5.49
CA PRO A 51 -6.54 -6.37 -5.19
C PRO A 51 -6.37 -4.98 -5.81
N VAL A 52 -5.64 -4.10 -5.10
CA VAL A 52 -5.27 -2.76 -5.55
C VAL A 52 -3.77 -2.56 -5.43
N LEU A 53 -3.09 -2.23 -6.52
CA LEU A 53 -1.69 -1.79 -6.51
C LEU A 53 -1.66 -0.26 -6.59
N VAL A 54 -1.30 0.39 -5.49
CA VAL A 54 -1.15 1.85 -5.41
C VAL A 54 0.33 2.20 -5.60
N VAL A 55 0.62 3.12 -6.52
CA VAL A 55 2.00 3.53 -6.84
C VAL A 55 2.10 5.05 -6.87
N ASN A 56 2.93 5.65 -6.02
CA ASN A 56 3.22 7.07 -6.14
C ASN A 56 4.17 7.32 -7.30
N THR A 57 3.81 8.21 -8.21
CA THR A 57 4.50 8.44 -9.48
C THR A 57 5.01 9.87 -9.60
N ALA A 58 5.91 10.11 -10.56
CA ALA A 58 6.29 11.45 -10.99
C ALA A 58 6.83 11.41 -12.43
N SER A 59 6.42 12.37 -13.25
CA SER A 59 6.70 12.45 -14.68
C SER A 59 8.18 12.66 -15.00
N LEU A 60 8.90 13.44 -14.18
CA LEU A 60 10.30 13.82 -14.40
C LEU A 60 11.29 12.94 -13.63
N CYS A 61 10.82 11.82 -13.08
CA CYS A 61 11.63 10.89 -12.32
C CYS A 61 12.46 9.96 -13.23
N GLY A 62 13.68 9.63 -12.82
CA GLY A 62 14.51 8.63 -13.54
C GLY A 62 13.87 7.22 -13.61
N PHE A 63 12.86 6.95 -12.78
CA PHE A 63 12.07 5.71 -12.82
C PHE A 63 10.80 5.82 -13.69
N ALA A 64 10.55 6.94 -14.40
CA ALA A 64 9.33 7.14 -15.18
C ALA A 64 9.10 6.05 -16.25
N GLY A 65 10.15 5.39 -16.74
CA GLY A 65 10.00 4.21 -17.60
C GLY A 65 9.20 3.05 -16.99
N GLN A 66 8.95 3.06 -15.67
CA GLN A 66 8.05 2.08 -15.03
C GLN A 66 6.56 2.33 -15.30
N PHE A 67 6.20 3.46 -15.91
CA PHE A 67 4.83 3.65 -16.42
C PHE A 67 4.45 2.57 -17.44
N ASP A 68 5.37 2.15 -18.30
CA ASP A 68 5.14 1.04 -19.24
C ASP A 68 4.84 -0.28 -18.49
N ASP A 69 5.56 -0.55 -17.40
CA ASP A 69 5.32 -1.73 -16.57
C ASP A 69 3.96 -1.66 -15.84
N LEU A 70 3.54 -0.46 -15.39
CA LEU A 70 2.22 -0.26 -14.76
C LEU A 70 1.09 -0.45 -15.76
N GLN A 71 1.23 0.11 -16.97
CA GLN A 71 0.25 -0.10 -18.04
C GLN A 71 0.14 -1.58 -18.40
N ALA A 72 1.29 -2.26 -18.56
CA ALA A 72 1.29 -3.70 -18.85
C ALA A 72 0.58 -4.55 -17.77
N LEU A 73 0.71 -4.20 -16.47
CA LEU A 73 -0.05 -4.85 -15.41
C LEU A 73 -1.55 -4.53 -15.50
N HIS A 74 -1.89 -3.27 -15.80
CA HIS A 74 -3.27 -2.85 -15.99
C HIS A 74 -3.94 -3.63 -17.12
N ASP A 75 -3.32 -3.65 -18.30
CA ASP A 75 -3.85 -4.36 -19.48
C ASP A 75 -4.03 -5.85 -19.21
N ARG A 76 -3.06 -6.46 -18.53
CA ARG A 76 -3.06 -7.90 -18.26
C ARG A 76 -4.10 -8.33 -17.24
N TYR A 77 -4.34 -7.50 -16.21
CA TYR A 77 -5.06 -7.97 -15.02
C TYR A 77 -6.31 -7.15 -14.63
N SER A 78 -6.58 -5.99 -15.26
CA SER A 78 -7.76 -5.19 -14.92
C SER A 78 -9.07 -5.94 -15.14
N ALA A 79 -9.21 -6.68 -16.25
CA ALA A 79 -10.36 -7.53 -16.52
C ALA A 79 -10.54 -8.68 -15.52
N ARG A 80 -9.48 -9.02 -14.76
CA ARG A 80 -9.47 -10.02 -13.69
C ARG A 80 -9.57 -9.39 -12.30
N GLY A 81 -9.88 -8.10 -12.23
CA GLY A 81 -10.21 -7.38 -11.00
C GLY A 81 -9.06 -6.57 -10.37
N LEU A 82 -7.84 -6.54 -10.92
CA LEU A 82 -6.78 -5.67 -10.40
C LEU A 82 -7.08 -4.20 -10.69
N LEU A 83 -7.02 -3.35 -9.66
CA LEU A 83 -6.80 -1.92 -9.86
C LEU A 83 -5.29 -1.62 -9.80
N VAL A 84 -4.75 -1.02 -10.85
CA VAL A 84 -3.46 -0.33 -10.80
C VAL A 84 -3.76 1.16 -10.72
N LEU A 85 -3.40 1.80 -9.61
CA LEU A 85 -3.67 3.21 -9.35
C LEU A 85 -2.37 4.00 -9.31
N ALA A 86 -2.16 4.88 -10.28
CA ALA A 86 -1.08 5.85 -10.24
C ALA A 86 -1.47 7.06 -9.39
N VAL A 87 -0.55 7.50 -8.54
CA VAL A 87 -0.72 8.66 -7.65
C VAL A 87 0.42 9.65 -7.92
N PRO A 88 0.27 10.58 -8.87
CA PRO A 88 1.23 11.63 -9.14
C PRO A 88 1.51 12.45 -7.87
N SER A 89 2.79 12.76 -7.63
CA SER A 89 3.21 13.51 -6.44
C SER A 89 4.44 14.35 -6.71
N ASP A 90 4.41 15.62 -6.28
CA ASP A 90 5.58 16.51 -6.33
C ASP A 90 6.36 16.57 -5.00
N ASP A 91 6.08 15.68 -4.05
CA ASP A 91 6.78 15.66 -2.76
C ASP A 91 8.29 15.36 -2.87
N PHE A 92 8.76 14.97 -4.05
CA PHE A 92 10.17 14.76 -4.37
C PHE A 92 10.68 15.72 -5.45
N ASN A 93 9.94 16.80 -5.76
CA ASN A 93 10.27 17.84 -6.73
C ASN A 93 10.57 17.28 -8.14
N GLN A 94 9.79 16.30 -8.57
CA GLN A 94 9.96 15.63 -9.86
C GLN A 94 8.63 15.46 -10.62
N GLU A 95 7.57 16.18 -10.24
CA GLU A 95 6.31 16.16 -10.98
C GLU A 95 6.14 17.46 -11.79
N LEU A 96 5.26 17.40 -12.79
CA LEU A 96 4.85 18.56 -13.58
C LEU A 96 3.95 19.47 -12.77
N ALA A 97 3.81 20.73 -13.22
CA ALA A 97 3.23 21.80 -12.42
C ALA A 97 1.74 21.63 -12.11
N ASP A 98 1.00 20.91 -12.95
CA ASP A 98 -0.45 20.73 -12.81
C ASP A 98 -0.93 19.39 -13.38
N ALA A 99 -2.13 18.99 -12.97
CA ALA A 99 -2.73 17.71 -13.34
C ALA A 99 -2.95 17.55 -14.85
N GLN A 100 -3.25 18.63 -15.59
CA GLN A 100 -3.45 18.58 -17.04
C GLN A 100 -2.13 18.23 -17.74
N ALA A 101 -1.03 18.86 -17.34
CA ALA A 101 0.30 18.57 -17.88
C ALA A 101 0.73 17.13 -17.58
N VAL A 102 0.46 16.64 -16.37
CA VAL A 102 0.74 15.22 -16.00
C VAL A 102 -0.06 14.28 -16.89
N LYS A 103 -1.36 14.50 -17.03
CA LYS A 103 -2.25 13.67 -17.86
C LYS A 103 -1.79 13.61 -19.32
N GLU A 104 -1.51 14.77 -19.90
CA GLU A 104 -1.03 14.88 -21.30
C GLU A 104 0.32 14.17 -21.47
N TYR A 105 1.26 14.39 -20.58
CA TYR A 105 2.57 13.74 -20.61
C TYR A 105 2.43 12.21 -20.55
N CYS A 106 1.65 11.69 -19.62
CA CYS A 106 1.44 10.26 -19.44
C CYS A 106 0.74 9.62 -20.64
N ALA A 107 -0.29 10.28 -21.20
CA ALA A 107 -0.99 9.80 -22.38
C ALA A 107 -0.08 9.81 -23.63
N LEU A 108 0.63 10.91 -23.88
CA LEU A 108 1.46 11.06 -25.09
C LEU A 108 2.75 10.23 -25.05
N ARG A 109 3.33 10.06 -23.85
CA ARG A 109 4.64 9.40 -23.71
C ARG A 109 4.55 7.90 -23.48
N PHE A 110 3.50 7.43 -22.79
CA PHE A 110 3.36 6.05 -22.32
C PHE A 110 2.02 5.41 -22.71
N ASP A 111 1.14 6.12 -23.44
CA ASP A 111 -0.20 5.66 -23.81
C ASP A 111 -1.00 5.15 -22.59
N LEU A 112 -0.87 5.86 -21.44
CA LEU A 112 -1.47 5.43 -20.19
C LEU A 112 -2.99 5.53 -20.23
N THR A 113 -3.65 4.44 -19.89
CA THR A 113 -5.12 4.34 -19.72
C THR A 113 -5.51 3.90 -18.30
N LEU A 114 -4.53 3.53 -17.47
CA LEU A 114 -4.78 3.14 -16.10
C LEU A 114 -5.29 4.32 -15.26
N PRO A 115 -6.14 4.09 -14.24
CA PRO A 115 -6.62 5.12 -13.33
C PRO A 115 -5.50 5.89 -12.65
N MET A 116 -5.67 7.23 -12.62
CA MET A 116 -4.69 8.16 -12.04
C MET A 116 -5.39 9.17 -11.14
N THR A 117 -4.79 9.48 -10.01
CA THR A 117 -5.28 10.54 -9.11
C THR A 117 -4.81 11.91 -9.60
N ASP A 118 -5.44 12.97 -9.11
CA ASP A 118 -4.85 14.32 -9.14
C ASP A 118 -3.54 14.32 -8.35
N ILE A 119 -2.69 15.36 -8.56
CA ILE A 119 -1.42 15.52 -7.83
C ILE A 119 -1.69 15.47 -6.33
N THR A 120 -1.06 14.52 -5.65
CA THR A 120 -1.40 14.15 -4.28
C THR A 120 -0.15 14.16 -3.40
N HIS A 121 -0.26 14.71 -2.20
CA HIS A 121 0.80 14.57 -1.20
C HIS A 121 0.84 13.15 -0.64
N VAL A 122 2.01 12.51 -0.70
CA VAL A 122 2.22 11.12 -0.27
C VAL A 122 3.08 11.00 0.99
N ARG A 123 3.60 12.14 1.49
CA ARG A 123 4.44 12.20 2.70
C ARG A 123 4.26 13.52 3.44
N GLY A 124 4.73 13.55 4.69
CA GLY A 124 4.69 14.74 5.54
C GLY A 124 3.28 15.06 6.07
N PRO A 125 3.14 16.24 6.72
CA PRO A 125 1.89 16.59 7.45
C PRO A 125 0.69 16.80 6.53
N LYS A 126 0.90 17.05 5.24
CA LYS A 126 -0.16 17.22 4.23
C LYS A 126 -0.48 15.93 3.47
N ALA A 127 0.17 14.81 3.80
CA ALA A 127 -0.07 13.56 3.10
C ALA A 127 -1.56 13.19 3.09
N HIS A 128 -2.02 12.62 1.99
CA HIS A 128 -3.37 12.08 1.86
C HIS A 128 -3.64 11.05 2.98
N ALA A 129 -4.88 10.96 3.45
CA ALA A 129 -5.26 10.09 4.57
C ALA A 129 -4.81 8.63 4.41
N PHE A 130 -4.81 8.09 3.19
CA PHE A 130 -4.27 6.77 2.87
C PHE A 130 -2.78 6.63 3.25
N TYR A 131 -1.95 7.62 2.92
CA TYR A 131 -0.52 7.58 3.25
C TYR A 131 -0.25 7.89 4.72
N GLN A 132 -1.10 8.70 5.37
CA GLN A 132 -1.04 8.88 6.83
C GLN A 132 -1.35 7.56 7.55
N TRP A 133 -2.38 6.84 7.11
CA TRP A 133 -2.74 5.53 7.62
C TRP A 133 -1.61 4.51 7.40
N LEU A 134 -1.00 4.45 6.21
CA LEU A 134 0.15 3.57 5.94
C LEU A 134 1.31 3.85 6.88
N ALA A 135 1.61 5.12 7.15
CA ALA A 135 2.67 5.49 8.08
C ALA A 135 2.36 5.09 9.52
N ALA A 136 1.13 5.34 9.98
CA ALA A 136 0.71 5.08 11.36
C ALA A 136 0.55 3.58 11.67
N GLU A 137 -0.13 2.84 10.78
CA GLU A 137 -0.54 1.46 11.06
C GLU A 137 0.44 0.41 10.48
N HIS A 138 1.20 0.77 9.45
CA HIS A 138 2.10 -0.15 8.75
C HIS A 138 3.57 0.30 8.73
N GLY A 139 3.89 1.46 9.34
CA GLY A 139 5.26 1.97 9.39
C GLY A 139 5.84 2.28 8.01
N PHE A 140 4.99 2.49 6.98
CA PHE A 140 5.43 2.72 5.63
C PHE A 140 5.14 4.15 5.16
N THR A 141 6.19 4.84 4.75
CA THR A 141 6.12 6.14 4.07
C THR A 141 6.93 6.05 2.79
N PRO A 142 6.42 6.52 1.63
CA PRO A 142 7.21 6.56 0.41
C PRO A 142 8.53 7.30 0.60
N GLY A 143 9.64 6.62 0.36
CA GLY A 143 10.98 7.21 0.44
C GLY A 143 11.43 7.86 -0.87
N TRP A 144 10.75 7.58 -1.98
CA TRP A 144 10.99 8.12 -3.30
C TRP A 144 9.75 7.95 -4.18
N ASN A 145 9.79 8.48 -5.43
CA ASN A 145 8.79 8.16 -6.44
C ASN A 145 8.83 6.68 -6.81
N PHE A 146 7.74 6.16 -7.34
CA PHE A 146 7.57 4.75 -7.73
C PHE A 146 7.75 3.77 -6.57
N ASN A 147 7.33 4.12 -5.36
CA ASN A 147 7.08 3.16 -4.29
C ASN A 147 5.70 2.54 -4.50
N LYS A 148 5.58 1.26 -4.18
CA LYS A 148 4.38 0.46 -4.44
C LYS A 148 3.82 -0.08 -3.14
N VAL A 149 2.49 -0.13 -3.06
CA VAL A 149 1.75 -0.77 -1.97
C VAL A 149 0.68 -1.66 -2.59
N LEU A 150 0.67 -2.94 -2.24
CA LEU A 150 -0.37 -3.88 -2.62
C LEU A 150 -1.37 -4.02 -1.48
N ILE A 151 -2.61 -3.64 -1.75
CA ILE A 151 -3.77 -3.85 -0.88
C ILE A 151 -4.49 -5.11 -1.35
N GLY A 152 -4.76 -6.01 -0.43
CA GLY A 152 -5.49 -7.24 -0.68
C GLY A 152 -7.01 -7.08 -0.69
N PRO A 153 -7.75 -8.15 -1.03
CA PRO A 153 -9.21 -8.12 -1.15
C PRO A 153 -9.95 -7.75 0.14
N ALA A 154 -9.38 -8.02 1.31
CA ALA A 154 -9.95 -7.62 2.60
C ALA A 154 -9.52 -6.21 3.07
N GLY A 155 -8.70 -5.50 2.26
CA GLY A 155 -8.16 -4.19 2.56
C GLY A 155 -6.85 -4.23 3.36
N GLU A 156 -6.25 -5.40 3.54
CA GLU A 156 -4.96 -5.60 4.20
C GLU A 156 -3.79 -5.17 3.31
N VAL A 157 -2.70 -4.69 3.92
CA VAL A 157 -1.45 -4.42 3.20
C VAL A 157 -0.69 -5.74 3.02
N LEU A 158 -0.62 -6.25 1.79
CA LEU A 158 0.05 -7.50 1.44
C LEU A 158 1.54 -7.32 1.12
N GLY A 159 1.94 -6.12 0.77
CA GLY A 159 3.35 -5.83 0.50
C GLY A 159 3.61 -4.38 0.13
N THR A 160 4.86 -3.98 0.36
CA THR A 160 5.38 -2.66 -0.02
C THR A 160 6.72 -2.82 -0.72
N TRP A 161 7.00 -2.02 -1.73
CA TRP A 161 8.26 -2.09 -2.48
C TRP A 161 8.78 -0.70 -2.81
N GLY A 162 10.11 -0.56 -2.77
CA GLY A 162 10.80 0.66 -3.17
C GLY A 162 10.82 0.87 -4.68
N ALA A 163 11.34 2.02 -5.10
CA ALA A 163 11.41 2.48 -6.49
C ALA A 163 12.09 1.48 -7.44
N SER A 164 13.16 0.81 -7.00
CA SER A 164 13.96 -0.08 -7.84
C SER A 164 13.26 -1.39 -8.23
N VAL A 165 12.19 -1.79 -7.52
CA VAL A 165 11.45 -3.01 -7.84
C VAL A 165 10.45 -2.73 -8.94
N LYS A 166 10.64 -3.34 -10.11
CA LYS A 166 9.75 -3.16 -11.26
C LYS A 166 8.35 -3.70 -10.98
N PRO A 167 7.27 -3.00 -11.39
CA PRO A 167 5.90 -3.46 -11.23
C PRO A 167 5.65 -4.86 -11.78
N THR A 168 6.21 -5.20 -12.94
CA THR A 168 6.06 -6.51 -13.61
C THR A 168 6.96 -7.61 -13.04
N SER A 169 7.81 -7.31 -12.04
CA SER A 169 8.70 -8.31 -11.43
C SER A 169 7.93 -9.43 -10.74
N ALA A 170 8.53 -10.62 -10.66
CA ALA A 170 7.95 -11.77 -9.93
C ALA A 170 7.64 -11.43 -8.45
N ALA A 171 8.38 -10.50 -7.85
CA ALA A 171 8.15 -10.04 -6.47
C ALA A 171 6.79 -9.36 -6.29
N ILE A 172 6.25 -8.70 -7.33
CA ILE A 172 4.95 -8.02 -7.32
C ILE A 172 3.91 -8.87 -8.05
N ALA A 173 4.14 -9.23 -9.31
CA ALA A 173 3.20 -10.02 -10.11
C ALA A 173 2.82 -11.35 -9.44
N GLY A 174 3.81 -12.06 -8.86
CA GLY A 174 3.57 -13.32 -8.13
C GLY A 174 2.73 -13.16 -6.86
N ARG A 175 2.64 -11.94 -6.30
CA ARG A 175 1.73 -11.65 -5.18
C ARG A 175 0.32 -11.25 -5.66
N ILE A 176 0.22 -10.66 -6.84
CA ILE A 176 -1.05 -10.24 -7.43
C ILE A 176 -1.82 -11.44 -7.99
N GLU A 177 -1.15 -12.30 -8.76
CA GLU A 177 -1.79 -13.38 -9.52
C GLU A 177 -2.71 -14.31 -8.69
N PRO A 178 -2.34 -14.74 -7.46
CA PRO A 178 -3.21 -15.57 -6.62
C PRO A 178 -4.48 -14.86 -6.10
N LEU A 179 -4.55 -13.52 -6.19
CA LEU A 179 -5.66 -12.71 -5.70
C LEU A 179 -6.69 -12.40 -6.79
N LEU A 180 -6.38 -12.72 -8.04
CA LEU A 180 -7.21 -12.41 -9.19
C LEU A 180 -8.34 -13.44 -9.35
N GLN A 181 -9.48 -12.97 -9.90
CA GLN A 181 -10.66 -13.77 -10.18
C GLN A 181 -10.64 -14.36 -11.59
#